data_a237fa7ebbf3ceaf4aee0725146f7a6b
#
_entry.id   a237fa7ebbf3ceaf4aee0725146f7a6b
#
_cell.length_a   1.000
_cell.length_b   1.000
_cell.length_c   1.000
_cell.angle_alpha   90.00
_cell.angle_beta   90.00
_cell.angle_gamma   90.00
#
_symmetry.space_group_name_H-M   'P 1'
#
loop_
_entity.id
_entity.type
_entity.pdbx_description
1 polymer ?
#
loop_
_entity_poly.entity_id
_entity_poly.type
_entity_poly.pdbx_seq_one_letter_code
_entity_poly.pdbx_strand_id
1 'polypeptide(L)'
;MMRLLALSLLLIIQTATMATGQSMVVYPAFESETDSRYSDLLEILKTALDKTVAEYGPYTLRPSTSGMNEARSFAELSNPAGMVTIAWGGTSVQKEKEYRALRIPLRKGILGYRVALIAKQRQADMDRIRNLGDLRKVRIGQGIGWGDVAIYEANGIKVDTAGYESLFTMVAANRIDLFPRGISEVFTEYAARRRDIPNLAIEKNLLIYYPWPYYFFFNKSNTALAKRVETGIRKMRKDGSFDAIFMKYNRASIMKANLKNRRIIRIENPALPKETPLADASLWFNPATMK
;
A
#
# COMPACT_ATOMS: atom_id res chain seq x y z
N MET A 1 4.30 83.97 -6.53
CA MET A 1 4.93 82.85 -7.22
C MET A 1 5.14 81.77 -6.16
N MET A 2 4.22 80.79 -6.03
CA MET A 2 4.29 79.66 -5.09
C MET A 2 4.72 78.44 -5.87
N ARG A 3 5.85 77.82 -5.51
CA ARG A 3 6.35 76.57 -6.12
C ARG A 3 5.80 75.43 -5.27
N LEU A 4 4.88 74.59 -5.83
CA LEU A 4 4.45 73.32 -5.25
C LEU A 4 5.59 72.29 -5.49
N LEU A 5 6.13 71.73 -4.39
CA LEU A 5 6.95 70.54 -4.39
C LEU A 5 6.03 69.33 -4.31
N ALA A 6 5.98 68.52 -5.37
CA ALA A 6 5.33 67.22 -5.37
C ALA A 6 6.31 66.18 -4.78
N LEU A 7 5.95 65.66 -3.61
CA LEU A 7 6.69 64.58 -2.96
C LEU A 7 6.14 63.22 -3.50
N SER A 8 6.91 62.55 -4.37
CA SER A 8 6.59 61.24 -4.87
C SER A 8 7.01 60.15 -3.83
N LEU A 9 6.03 59.57 -3.17
CA LEU A 9 6.25 58.46 -2.23
C LEU A 9 6.41 57.16 -3.03
N LEU A 10 7.65 56.66 -3.14
CA LEU A 10 7.96 55.38 -3.78
C LEU A 10 7.66 54.26 -2.78
N LEU A 11 6.55 53.53 -2.96
CA LEU A 11 6.18 52.39 -2.15
C LEU A 11 7.00 51.16 -2.59
N ILE A 12 8.08 50.87 -1.89
CA ILE A 12 8.86 49.64 -2.10
C ILE A 12 8.11 48.50 -1.47
N ILE A 13 7.39 47.68 -2.28
CA ILE A 13 6.82 46.42 -1.86
C ILE A 13 7.97 45.42 -1.72
N GLN A 14 8.47 45.23 -0.50
CA GLN A 14 9.36 44.13 -0.17
C GLN A 14 8.56 42.83 -0.20
N THR A 15 8.64 42.11 -1.31
CA THR A 15 8.21 40.71 -1.33
C THR A 15 9.18 39.91 -0.46
N ALA A 16 8.74 39.62 0.76
CA ALA A 16 9.46 38.68 1.64
C ALA A 16 9.47 37.30 0.99
N THR A 17 10.57 37.00 0.29
CA THR A 17 10.86 35.64 -0.16
C THR A 17 11.12 34.82 1.11
N MET A 18 10.11 34.11 1.59
CA MET A 18 10.30 33.11 2.61
C MET A 18 11.34 32.13 2.09
N ALA A 19 12.55 32.15 2.63
CA ALA A 19 13.55 31.13 2.39
C ALA A 19 12.97 29.81 2.94
N THR A 20 12.30 29.07 2.09
CA THR A 20 11.83 27.72 2.41
C THR A 20 13.07 26.84 2.52
N GLY A 21 13.52 26.58 3.73
CA GLY A 21 14.64 25.66 4.00
C GLY A 21 14.39 24.33 3.26
N GLN A 22 15.46 23.75 2.74
CA GLN A 22 15.42 22.47 2.04
C GLN A 22 14.78 21.40 2.90
N SER A 23 13.63 20.85 2.48
CA SER A 23 12.94 19.78 3.22
C SER A 23 13.75 18.50 3.14
N MET A 24 14.13 17.94 4.28
CA MET A 24 14.74 16.60 4.32
C MET A 24 13.67 15.54 4.48
N VAL A 25 13.61 14.61 3.53
CA VAL A 25 12.68 13.47 3.53
C VAL A 25 13.49 12.18 3.61
N VAL A 26 13.36 11.48 4.72
CA VAL A 26 14.07 10.22 4.96
C VAL A 26 13.05 9.10 4.99
N TYR A 27 13.20 8.15 4.08
CA TYR A 27 12.33 6.97 3.98
C TYR A 27 13.02 5.71 4.53
N PRO A 28 12.29 4.66 4.93
CA PRO A 28 12.87 3.40 5.37
C PRO A 28 13.71 2.77 4.27
N ALA A 29 14.99 2.55 4.52
CA ALA A 29 15.83 1.80 3.59
C ALA A 29 15.29 0.36 3.44
N PHE A 30 15.39 -0.18 2.24
CA PHE A 30 14.96 -1.55 1.95
C PHE A 30 15.77 -2.55 2.74
N GLU A 31 15.19 -3.71 3.03
CA GLU A 31 15.81 -4.75 3.86
C GLU A 31 17.02 -5.40 3.18
N SER A 32 17.10 -5.33 1.84
CA SER A 32 18.23 -5.79 1.04
C SER A 32 18.35 -5.00 -0.26
N GLU A 33 19.48 -5.08 -0.95
CA GLU A 33 19.71 -4.43 -2.25
C GLU A 33 18.78 -4.95 -3.35
N THR A 34 18.30 -6.18 -3.22
CA THR A 34 17.38 -6.82 -4.18
C THR A 34 15.91 -6.63 -3.82
N ASP A 35 15.61 -5.96 -2.70
CA ASP A 35 14.24 -5.73 -2.27
C ASP A 35 13.56 -4.65 -3.12
N SER A 36 12.71 -5.08 -4.03
CA SER A 36 11.94 -4.19 -4.91
C SER A 36 10.48 -4.00 -4.48
N ARG A 37 10.07 -4.56 -3.32
CA ARG A 37 8.66 -4.57 -2.87
C ARG A 37 8.01 -3.20 -2.76
N TYR A 38 8.79 -2.15 -2.58
CA TYR A 38 8.30 -0.79 -2.34
C TYR A 38 8.76 0.23 -3.40
N SER A 39 9.26 -0.24 -4.54
CA SER A 39 9.74 0.64 -5.63
C SER A 39 8.63 1.55 -6.17
N ASP A 40 7.40 1.06 -6.22
CA ASP A 40 6.22 1.83 -6.61
C ASP A 40 5.93 2.98 -5.62
N LEU A 41 6.06 2.72 -4.33
CA LEU A 41 5.81 3.72 -3.27
C LEU A 41 6.89 4.81 -3.28
N LEU A 42 8.15 4.42 -3.51
CA LEU A 42 9.25 5.37 -3.63
C LEU A 42 9.09 6.25 -4.88
N GLU A 43 8.66 5.68 -6.01
CA GLU A 43 8.38 6.45 -7.23
C GLU A 43 7.20 7.42 -7.03
N ILE A 44 6.13 6.99 -6.36
CA ILE A 44 5.01 7.87 -5.98
C ILE A 44 5.51 9.02 -5.09
N LEU A 45 6.29 8.71 -4.04
CA LEU A 45 6.81 9.72 -3.11
C LEU A 45 7.68 10.75 -3.84
N LYS A 46 8.65 10.27 -4.63
CA LYS A 46 9.55 11.14 -5.39
C LYS A 46 8.76 12.05 -6.35
N THR A 47 7.83 11.48 -7.11
CA THR A 47 7.01 12.25 -8.06
C THR A 47 6.14 13.28 -7.35
N ALA A 48 5.57 12.96 -6.19
CA ALA A 48 4.80 13.90 -5.39
C ALA A 48 5.67 15.09 -4.90
N LEU A 49 6.88 14.81 -4.44
CA LEU A 49 7.82 15.85 -4.01
C LEU A 49 8.28 16.72 -5.17
N ASP A 50 8.60 16.14 -6.33
CA ASP A 50 8.98 16.86 -7.55
C ASP A 50 7.89 17.86 -7.99
N LYS A 51 6.63 17.43 -7.97
CA LYS A 51 5.47 18.27 -8.36
C LYS A 51 5.17 19.43 -7.39
N THR A 52 5.84 19.45 -6.25
CA THR A 52 5.63 20.48 -5.22
C THR A 52 6.83 21.40 -4.99
N VAL A 53 7.89 21.27 -5.79
CA VAL A 53 9.10 22.10 -5.65
C VAL A 53 8.80 23.59 -5.78
N ALA A 54 7.93 23.98 -6.72
CA ALA A 54 7.59 25.38 -6.93
C ALA A 54 6.88 26.04 -5.73
N GLU A 55 6.16 25.26 -4.93
CA GLU A 55 5.33 25.76 -3.81
C GLU A 55 6.02 25.58 -2.45
N TYR A 56 6.80 24.50 -2.31
CA TYR A 56 7.40 24.10 -1.04
C TYR A 56 8.93 24.18 -1.02
N GLY A 57 9.55 24.62 -2.11
CA GLY A 57 11.00 24.69 -2.25
C GLY A 57 11.67 23.32 -2.53
N PRO A 58 13.00 23.31 -2.65
CA PRO A 58 13.78 22.11 -2.90
C PRO A 58 13.66 21.10 -1.75
N TYR A 59 14.03 19.84 -2.04
CA TYR A 59 14.04 18.77 -1.04
C TYR A 59 15.26 17.85 -1.24
N THR A 60 15.61 17.12 -0.19
CA THR A 60 16.51 15.96 -0.27
C THR A 60 15.71 14.72 0.10
N LEU A 61 15.72 13.71 -0.77
CA LEU A 61 15.10 12.41 -0.53
C LEU A 61 16.21 11.36 -0.40
N ARG A 62 16.29 10.70 0.75
CA ARG A 62 17.29 9.66 0.99
C ARG A 62 16.75 8.51 1.85
N PRO A 63 17.33 7.31 1.74
CA PRO A 63 17.01 6.22 2.66
C PRO A 63 17.55 6.50 4.07
N SER A 64 17.01 5.79 5.04
CA SER A 64 17.63 5.65 6.38
C SER A 64 18.99 4.95 6.29
N THR A 65 19.80 5.09 7.31
CA THR A 65 21.18 4.55 7.33
C THR A 65 21.24 3.01 7.42
N SER A 66 20.14 2.38 7.78
CA SER A 66 20.03 0.90 7.82
C SER A 66 18.67 0.45 7.31
N GLY A 67 18.63 -0.74 6.71
CA GLY A 67 17.39 -1.41 6.33
C GLY A 67 16.52 -1.69 7.53
N MET A 68 15.19 -1.60 7.34
CA MET A 68 14.24 -1.84 8.42
C MET A 68 12.92 -2.42 7.90
N ASN A 69 12.37 -3.32 8.68
CA ASN A 69 11.04 -3.84 8.44
C ASN A 69 9.96 -2.80 8.81
N GLU A 70 8.69 -3.11 8.52
CA GLU A 70 7.57 -2.21 8.77
C GLU A 70 7.49 -1.78 10.24
N ALA A 71 7.58 -2.73 11.18
CA ALA A 71 7.45 -2.43 12.61
C ALA A 71 8.53 -1.45 13.10
N ARG A 72 9.77 -1.64 12.69
CA ARG A 72 10.87 -0.73 13.02
C ARG A 72 10.68 0.64 12.38
N SER A 73 10.22 0.68 11.13
CA SER A 73 9.94 1.95 10.44
C SER A 73 8.93 2.81 11.20
N PHE A 74 7.89 2.21 11.74
CA PHE A 74 6.89 2.92 12.54
C PHE A 74 7.44 3.33 13.91
N ALA A 75 8.24 2.50 14.57
CA ALA A 75 8.90 2.87 15.82
C ALA A 75 9.82 4.09 15.64
N GLU A 76 10.62 4.10 14.56
CA GLU A 76 11.51 5.24 14.23
C GLU A 76 10.70 6.50 13.85
N LEU A 77 9.55 6.34 13.22
CA LEU A 77 8.66 7.46 12.88
C LEU A 77 8.07 8.16 14.12
N SER A 78 7.88 7.42 15.23
CA SER A 78 7.42 7.96 16.50
C SER A 78 8.50 8.73 17.25
N ASN A 79 9.75 8.32 17.08
CA ASN A 79 10.88 8.88 17.81
C ASN A 79 11.22 10.28 17.25
N PRO A 80 11.24 11.36 18.07
CA PRO A 80 11.64 12.70 17.59
C PRO A 80 13.06 12.76 17.03
N ALA A 81 13.96 11.90 17.50
CA ALA A 81 15.31 11.71 16.98
C ALA A 81 15.39 10.55 15.96
N GLY A 82 14.25 10.06 15.48
CA GLY A 82 14.16 8.89 14.63
C GLY A 82 14.79 9.08 13.26
N MET A 83 15.16 7.94 12.66
CA MET A 83 15.89 7.90 11.40
C MET A 83 15.02 8.16 10.18
N VAL A 84 13.68 8.17 10.32
CA VAL A 84 12.75 8.35 9.19
C VAL A 84 11.74 9.48 9.45
N THR A 85 11.35 10.19 8.39
CA THR A 85 10.34 11.26 8.44
C THR A 85 9.01 10.83 7.80
N ILE A 86 9.01 9.72 7.10
CA ILE A 86 7.88 9.10 6.43
C ILE A 86 8.01 7.58 6.50
N ALA A 87 6.90 6.89 6.69
CA ALA A 87 6.81 5.44 6.58
C ALA A 87 5.59 5.06 5.72
N TRP A 88 5.45 3.80 5.41
CA TRP A 88 4.29 3.28 4.66
C TRP A 88 3.87 1.93 5.21
N GLY A 89 2.58 1.66 5.11
CA GLY A 89 2.03 0.39 5.60
C GLY A 89 0.53 0.29 5.38
N GLY A 90 0.00 -0.90 5.63
CA GLY A 90 -1.43 -1.10 5.77
C GLY A 90 -1.96 -0.32 6.98
N THR A 91 -3.14 0.31 6.82
CA THR A 91 -3.71 1.07 7.93
C THR A 91 -4.45 0.21 8.95
N SER A 92 -4.58 0.75 10.16
CA SER A 92 -5.45 0.24 11.21
C SER A 92 -5.86 1.38 12.14
N VAL A 93 -6.92 1.16 12.94
CA VAL A 93 -7.34 2.10 14.00
C VAL A 93 -6.17 2.47 14.89
N GLN A 94 -5.37 1.49 15.32
CA GLN A 94 -4.23 1.73 16.20
C GLN A 94 -3.16 2.59 15.52
N LYS A 95 -2.79 2.28 14.27
CA LYS A 95 -1.81 3.08 13.53
C LYS A 95 -2.25 4.51 13.33
N GLU A 96 -3.52 4.76 12.98
CA GLU A 96 -4.02 6.12 12.78
C GLU A 96 -4.20 6.90 14.11
N LYS A 97 -4.34 6.18 15.23
CA LYS A 97 -4.28 6.78 16.56
C LYS A 97 -2.87 7.27 16.92
N GLU A 98 -1.84 6.58 16.49
CA GLU A 98 -0.44 6.89 16.83
C GLU A 98 0.22 7.83 15.81
N TYR A 99 -0.09 7.66 14.54
CA TYR A 99 0.54 8.34 13.41
C TYR A 99 -0.45 9.19 12.63
N ARG A 100 0.05 10.11 11.84
CA ARG A 100 -0.73 10.86 10.84
C ARG A 100 -0.76 10.07 9.54
N ALA A 101 -1.89 9.48 9.20
CA ALA A 101 -2.09 8.81 7.92
C ALA A 101 -2.45 9.81 6.82
N LEU A 102 -1.87 9.64 5.64
CA LEU A 102 -2.37 10.26 4.42
C LEU A 102 -3.36 9.28 3.75
N ARG A 103 -4.64 9.50 3.97
CA ARG A 103 -5.73 8.59 3.56
C ARG A 103 -6.00 8.57 2.06
N ILE A 104 -4.95 8.39 1.26
CA ILE A 104 -4.99 8.11 -0.17
C ILE A 104 -4.37 6.75 -0.38
N PRO A 105 -5.12 5.71 -0.79
CA PRO A 105 -4.58 4.37 -1.01
C PRO A 105 -3.53 4.36 -2.13
N LEU A 106 -2.25 4.24 -1.76
CA LEU A 106 -1.11 4.34 -2.68
C LEU A 106 -1.12 3.28 -3.77
N ARG A 107 -1.68 2.12 -3.46
CA ARG A 107 -1.86 0.98 -4.37
C ARG A 107 -3.32 0.74 -4.74
N LYS A 108 -4.17 1.77 -4.61
CA LYS A 108 -5.61 1.71 -4.94
C LYS A 108 -6.30 0.47 -4.34
N GLY A 109 -5.86 0.01 -3.18
CA GLY A 109 -6.42 -1.15 -2.48
C GLY A 109 -6.17 -2.51 -3.15
N ILE A 110 -5.27 -2.60 -4.12
CA ILE A 110 -5.03 -3.83 -4.90
C ILE A 110 -4.57 -5.02 -4.04
N LEU A 111 -3.91 -4.77 -2.91
CA LEU A 111 -3.48 -5.80 -1.97
C LEU A 111 -4.65 -6.56 -1.35
N GLY A 112 -5.84 -5.97 -1.31
CA GLY A 112 -7.05 -6.64 -0.83
C GLY A 112 -7.63 -7.67 -1.78
N TYR A 113 -7.16 -7.74 -3.02
CA TYR A 113 -7.55 -8.77 -4.00
C TYR A 113 -6.66 -9.99 -3.82
N ARG A 114 -7.20 -11.04 -3.21
CA ARG A 114 -6.46 -12.25 -2.82
C ARG A 114 -6.77 -13.43 -3.72
N VAL A 115 -5.76 -13.87 -4.46
CA VAL A 115 -5.76 -15.13 -5.21
C VAL A 115 -4.97 -16.15 -4.41
N ALA A 116 -5.51 -17.37 -4.25
CA ALA A 116 -4.89 -18.37 -3.41
C ALA A 116 -3.93 -19.28 -4.18
N LEU A 117 -2.89 -19.73 -3.49
CA LEU A 117 -2.16 -20.93 -3.81
C LEU A 117 -2.90 -22.12 -3.21
N ILE A 118 -2.91 -23.25 -3.91
CA ILE A 118 -3.58 -24.50 -3.55
C ILE A 118 -2.71 -25.70 -3.91
N ALA A 119 -3.03 -26.86 -3.37
CA ALA A 119 -2.55 -28.10 -3.95
C ALA A 119 -3.26 -28.37 -5.30
N LYS A 120 -2.48 -28.76 -6.31
CA LYS A 120 -2.93 -28.89 -7.71
C LYS A 120 -4.21 -29.74 -7.87
N GLN A 121 -4.31 -30.84 -7.14
CA GLN A 121 -5.48 -31.75 -7.19
C GLN A 121 -6.73 -31.20 -6.48
N ARG A 122 -6.62 -30.10 -5.74
CA ARG A 122 -7.74 -29.56 -4.93
C ARG A 122 -8.58 -28.52 -5.70
N GLN A 123 -8.31 -28.26 -6.98
CA GLN A 123 -9.07 -27.24 -7.74
C GLN A 123 -10.58 -27.51 -7.72
N ALA A 124 -11.01 -28.76 -7.93
CA ALA A 124 -12.43 -29.10 -7.92
C ALA A 124 -13.12 -28.85 -6.56
N ASP A 125 -12.39 -28.98 -5.45
CA ASP A 125 -12.92 -28.66 -4.12
C ASP A 125 -13.05 -27.13 -3.95
N MET A 126 -12.08 -26.36 -4.43
CA MET A 126 -12.11 -24.90 -4.40
C MET A 126 -13.25 -24.34 -5.26
N ASP A 127 -13.58 -25.01 -6.35
CA ASP A 127 -14.71 -24.64 -7.21
C ASP A 127 -16.08 -24.76 -6.51
N ARG A 128 -16.16 -25.51 -5.43
CA ARG A 128 -17.38 -25.65 -4.60
C ARG A 128 -17.55 -24.49 -3.61
N ILE A 129 -16.53 -23.69 -3.35
CA ILE A 129 -16.61 -22.52 -2.47
C ILE A 129 -17.38 -21.43 -3.19
N ARG A 130 -18.65 -21.20 -2.82
CA ARG A 130 -19.57 -20.26 -3.49
C ARG A 130 -19.79 -18.95 -2.73
N ASN A 131 -19.64 -18.99 -1.41
CA ASN A 131 -19.97 -17.90 -0.50
C ASN A 131 -19.09 -17.94 0.77
N LEU A 132 -19.28 -16.98 1.66
CA LEU A 132 -18.55 -16.90 2.93
C LEU A 132 -18.78 -18.12 3.83
N GLY A 133 -20.01 -18.69 3.82
CA GLY A 133 -20.31 -19.90 4.59
C GLY A 133 -19.47 -21.11 4.15
N ASP A 134 -19.20 -21.23 2.86
CA ASP A 134 -18.31 -22.28 2.35
C ASP A 134 -16.85 -21.97 2.65
N LEU A 135 -16.44 -20.69 2.55
CA LEU A 135 -15.07 -20.26 2.86
C LEU A 135 -14.71 -20.49 4.34
N ARG A 136 -15.70 -20.45 5.25
CA ARG A 136 -15.52 -20.78 6.68
C ARG A 136 -15.23 -22.25 6.96
N LYS A 137 -15.50 -23.14 6.00
CA LYS A 137 -15.27 -24.58 6.13
C LYS A 137 -13.84 -25.00 5.78
N VAL A 138 -13.07 -24.11 5.13
CA VAL A 138 -11.70 -24.39 4.72
C VAL A 138 -10.69 -23.70 5.67
N ARG A 139 -9.46 -24.21 5.68
CA ARG A 139 -8.34 -23.71 6.48
C ARG A 139 -7.45 -22.84 5.63
N ILE A 140 -7.25 -21.62 6.06
CA ILE A 140 -6.39 -20.63 5.36
C ILE A 140 -5.03 -20.57 6.05
N GLY A 141 -3.95 -20.63 5.29
CA GLY A 141 -2.60 -20.36 5.78
C GLY A 141 -2.26 -18.88 5.70
N GLN A 142 -1.62 -18.34 6.74
CA GLN A 142 -1.08 -16.99 6.79
C GLN A 142 0.26 -16.95 7.53
N GLY A 143 1.08 -15.93 7.22
CA GLY A 143 2.34 -15.73 7.92
C GLY A 143 2.13 -15.33 9.39
N ILE A 144 3.02 -15.79 10.27
CA ILE A 144 3.01 -15.39 11.68
C ILE A 144 3.12 -13.87 11.77
N GLY A 145 2.20 -13.24 12.50
CA GLY A 145 2.17 -11.79 12.71
C GLY A 145 1.62 -10.97 11.53
N TRP A 146 1.13 -11.61 10.46
CA TRP A 146 0.50 -10.86 9.37
C TRP A 146 -0.87 -10.32 9.78
N GLY A 147 -1.15 -9.07 9.37
CA GLY A 147 -2.41 -8.40 9.68
C GLY A 147 -3.65 -9.07 9.08
N ASP A 148 -3.49 -9.87 8.04
CA ASP A 148 -4.55 -10.66 7.38
C ASP A 148 -5.18 -11.68 8.34
N VAL A 149 -4.42 -12.21 9.31
CA VAL A 149 -4.90 -13.20 10.29
C VAL A 149 -6.16 -12.67 10.98
N ALA A 150 -6.07 -11.47 11.57
CA ALA A 150 -7.19 -10.87 12.27
C ALA A 150 -8.41 -10.61 11.36
N ILE A 151 -8.18 -10.33 10.07
CA ILE A 151 -9.27 -10.14 9.10
C ILE A 151 -10.02 -11.44 8.85
N TYR A 152 -9.30 -12.53 8.58
CA TYR A 152 -9.93 -13.84 8.35
C TYR A 152 -10.67 -14.34 9.60
N GLU A 153 -10.05 -14.28 10.77
CA GLU A 153 -10.65 -14.70 12.05
C GLU A 153 -11.90 -13.91 12.39
N ALA A 154 -11.91 -12.58 12.19
CA ALA A 154 -13.08 -11.74 12.41
C ALA A 154 -14.27 -12.10 11.50
N ASN A 155 -14.00 -12.73 10.35
CA ASN A 155 -15.03 -13.26 9.46
C ASN A 155 -15.38 -14.73 9.74
N GLY A 156 -14.88 -15.31 10.84
CA GLY A 156 -15.13 -16.69 11.23
C GLY A 156 -14.41 -17.73 10.39
N ILE A 157 -13.33 -17.36 9.72
CA ILE A 157 -12.52 -18.25 8.88
C ILE A 157 -11.35 -18.79 9.72
N LYS A 158 -11.09 -20.08 9.66
CA LYS A 158 -9.99 -20.74 10.38
C LYS A 158 -8.65 -20.41 9.72
N VAL A 159 -7.69 -19.92 10.52
CA VAL A 159 -6.34 -19.56 10.07
C VAL A 159 -5.30 -20.42 10.77
N ASP A 160 -4.43 -21.03 10.00
CA ASP A 160 -3.20 -21.65 10.50
C ASP A 160 -2.03 -20.73 10.18
N THR A 161 -1.24 -20.37 11.18
CA THR A 161 -0.08 -19.51 11.00
C THR A 161 1.21 -20.31 10.97
N ALA A 162 2.11 -19.95 10.06
CA ALA A 162 3.43 -20.56 9.92
C ALA A 162 4.45 -19.56 9.37
N GLY A 163 5.72 -19.98 9.36
CA GLY A 163 6.75 -19.24 8.65
C GLY A 163 6.47 -19.19 7.15
N TYR A 164 6.83 -18.07 6.51
CA TYR A 164 6.49 -17.78 5.11
C TYR A 164 6.83 -18.95 4.15
N GLU A 165 8.05 -19.48 4.19
CA GLU A 165 8.45 -20.59 3.30
C GLU A 165 7.69 -21.89 3.59
N SER A 166 7.35 -22.14 4.85
CA SER A 166 6.60 -23.35 5.24
C SER A 166 5.19 -23.37 4.67
N LEU A 167 4.55 -22.20 4.46
CA LEU A 167 3.18 -22.13 3.95
C LEU A 167 3.04 -22.71 2.55
N PHE A 168 4.06 -22.58 1.70
CA PHE A 168 4.04 -23.15 0.34
C PHE A 168 4.04 -24.68 0.37
N THR A 169 4.85 -25.27 1.25
CA THR A 169 4.88 -26.75 1.43
C THR A 169 3.63 -27.25 2.14
N MET A 170 3.11 -26.49 3.11
CA MET A 170 1.88 -26.85 3.82
C MET A 170 0.68 -26.91 2.88
N VAL A 171 0.49 -25.92 2.01
CA VAL A 171 -0.62 -25.94 1.05
C VAL A 171 -0.47 -27.03 0.02
N ALA A 172 0.73 -27.28 -0.51
CA ALA A 172 0.98 -28.34 -1.47
C ALA A 172 0.78 -29.75 -0.88
N ALA A 173 1.00 -29.88 0.44
CA ALA A 173 0.80 -31.14 1.19
C ALA A 173 -0.64 -31.27 1.77
N ASN A 174 -1.58 -30.40 1.42
CA ASN A 174 -2.96 -30.35 1.95
C ASN A 174 -3.05 -30.20 3.48
N ARG A 175 -2.06 -29.61 4.14
CA ARG A 175 -2.13 -29.26 5.56
C ARG A 175 -2.99 -28.03 5.81
N ILE A 176 -3.06 -27.14 4.81
CA ILE A 176 -3.98 -26.02 4.68
C ILE A 176 -4.64 -26.09 3.31
N ASP A 177 -5.86 -25.59 3.16
CA ASP A 177 -6.60 -25.65 1.90
C ASP A 177 -6.24 -24.52 0.94
N LEU A 178 -6.08 -23.32 1.47
CA LEU A 178 -5.80 -22.09 0.72
C LEU A 178 -4.64 -21.33 1.35
N PHE A 179 -3.76 -20.80 0.51
CA PHE A 179 -2.78 -19.78 0.91
C PHE A 179 -3.01 -18.52 0.08
N PRO A 180 -3.93 -17.63 0.53
CA PRO A 180 -4.26 -16.40 -0.19
C PRO A 180 -3.12 -15.40 -0.19
N ARG A 181 -2.79 -14.89 -1.39
CA ARG A 181 -1.75 -13.90 -1.62
C ARG A 181 -2.33 -12.70 -2.38
N GLY A 182 -1.76 -11.52 -2.23
CA GLY A 182 -2.09 -10.38 -3.07
C GLY A 182 -1.82 -10.69 -4.55
N ILE A 183 -2.65 -10.16 -5.45
CA ILE A 183 -2.47 -10.40 -6.88
C ILE A 183 -1.15 -9.84 -7.44
N SER A 184 -0.53 -8.89 -6.75
CA SER A 184 0.81 -8.40 -7.06
C SER A 184 1.94 -9.36 -6.62
N GLU A 185 1.63 -10.36 -5.79
CA GLU A 185 2.59 -11.26 -5.16
C GLU A 185 2.52 -12.68 -5.73
N VAL A 186 1.31 -13.24 -5.81
CA VAL A 186 1.04 -14.67 -6.06
C VAL A 186 1.76 -15.25 -7.28
N PHE A 187 1.84 -14.50 -8.37
CA PHE A 187 2.42 -15.02 -9.62
C PHE A 187 3.92 -15.15 -9.57
N THR A 188 4.60 -14.20 -8.93
CA THR A 188 6.05 -14.22 -8.74
C THR A 188 6.43 -15.31 -7.74
N GLU A 189 5.69 -15.40 -6.63
CA GLU A 189 5.90 -16.42 -5.60
C GLU A 189 5.70 -17.84 -6.14
N TYR A 190 4.65 -18.05 -6.94
CA TYR A 190 4.42 -19.31 -7.62
C TYR A 190 5.53 -19.64 -8.63
N ALA A 191 5.91 -18.69 -9.46
CA ALA A 191 6.94 -18.90 -10.47
C ALA A 191 8.29 -19.31 -9.85
N ALA A 192 8.63 -18.71 -8.71
CA ALA A 192 9.86 -19.02 -7.99
C ALA A 192 9.90 -20.43 -7.39
N ARG A 193 8.73 -21.04 -7.07
CA ARG A 193 8.65 -22.29 -6.30
C ARG A 193 8.09 -23.49 -7.05
N ARG A 194 7.42 -23.29 -8.19
CA ARG A 194 6.72 -24.38 -8.91
C ARG A 194 7.62 -25.53 -9.37
N ARG A 195 8.93 -25.29 -9.52
CA ARG A 195 9.89 -26.35 -9.89
C ARG A 195 10.18 -27.26 -8.72
N ASP A 196 10.37 -26.68 -7.52
CA ASP A 196 10.73 -27.40 -6.30
C ASP A 196 9.52 -27.97 -5.59
N ILE A 197 8.32 -27.38 -5.84
CA ILE A 197 7.03 -27.81 -5.27
C ILE A 197 6.06 -28.09 -6.44
N PRO A 198 6.19 -29.19 -7.16
CA PRO A 198 5.41 -29.46 -8.39
C PRO A 198 3.91 -29.65 -8.17
N ASN A 199 3.49 -29.93 -6.91
CA ASN A 199 2.08 -30.00 -6.52
C ASN A 199 1.45 -28.64 -6.18
N LEU A 200 2.22 -27.56 -6.16
CA LEU A 200 1.71 -26.21 -5.97
C LEU A 200 0.99 -25.72 -7.22
N ALA A 201 -0.14 -25.05 -7.05
CA ALA A 201 -0.89 -24.42 -8.13
C ALA A 201 -1.52 -23.08 -7.69
N ILE A 202 -1.85 -22.25 -8.66
CA ILE A 202 -2.67 -21.06 -8.44
C ILE A 202 -4.14 -21.43 -8.62
N GLU A 203 -4.98 -21.12 -7.64
CA GLU A 203 -6.43 -21.27 -7.74
C GLU A 203 -6.96 -20.43 -8.92
N LYS A 204 -7.92 -20.97 -9.71
CA LYS A 204 -8.31 -20.38 -10.98
C LYS A 204 -9.56 -19.51 -10.92
N ASN A 205 -10.51 -19.80 -10.02
CA ASN A 205 -11.88 -19.32 -10.09
C ASN A 205 -12.36 -18.52 -8.87
N LEU A 206 -11.61 -18.53 -7.76
CA LEU A 206 -11.95 -17.86 -6.52
C LEU A 206 -11.11 -16.60 -6.33
N LEU A 207 -11.74 -15.57 -5.81
CA LEU A 207 -11.10 -14.33 -5.37
C LEU A 207 -11.68 -13.95 -4.01
N ILE A 208 -10.84 -13.82 -3.00
CA ILE A 208 -11.22 -13.24 -1.73
C ILE A 208 -10.89 -11.75 -1.79
N TYR A 209 -11.82 -10.90 -1.39
CA TYR A 209 -11.61 -9.46 -1.38
C TYR A 209 -11.99 -8.86 -0.02
N TYR A 210 -11.11 -8.03 0.49
CA TYR A 210 -11.35 -7.11 1.60
C TYR A 210 -10.62 -5.79 1.38
N PRO A 211 -11.16 -4.63 1.81
CA PRO A 211 -10.46 -3.37 1.70
C PRO A 211 -9.14 -3.42 2.49
N TRP A 212 -8.04 -3.14 1.82
CA TRP A 212 -6.72 -3.05 2.46
C TRP A 212 -5.96 -1.85 1.90
N PRO A 213 -6.22 -0.64 2.43
CA PRO A 213 -5.50 0.54 2.00
C PRO A 213 -4.08 0.55 2.57
N TYR A 214 -3.14 0.91 1.73
CA TYR A 214 -1.74 1.15 2.06
C TYR A 214 -1.48 2.64 1.97
N TYR A 215 -1.01 3.27 3.06
CA TYR A 215 -0.86 4.71 3.16
C TYR A 215 0.58 5.12 3.43
N PHE A 216 0.89 6.38 3.13
CA PHE A 216 2.00 7.07 3.78
C PHE A 216 1.57 7.53 5.18
N PHE A 217 2.51 7.39 6.11
CA PHE A 217 2.36 7.81 7.50
C PHE A 217 3.48 8.78 7.88
N PHE A 218 3.15 9.69 8.77
CA PHE A 218 4.04 10.71 9.31
C PHE A 218 3.93 10.76 10.82
N ASN A 219 4.96 11.27 11.49
CA ASN A 219 4.79 11.68 12.87
C ASN A 219 3.64 12.70 12.96
N LYS A 220 2.83 12.66 14.01
CA LYS A 220 1.67 13.56 14.15
C LYS A 220 2.02 15.03 14.09
N SER A 221 3.20 15.41 14.59
CA SER A 221 3.72 16.77 14.58
C SER A 221 4.21 17.22 13.19
N ASN A 222 4.57 16.28 12.29
CA ASN A 222 5.11 16.60 10.97
C ASN A 222 4.01 16.91 9.96
N THR A 223 3.25 17.98 10.25
CA THR A 223 2.12 18.40 9.41
C THR A 223 2.56 19.01 8.07
N ALA A 224 3.71 19.68 8.05
CA ALA A 224 4.23 20.35 6.86
C ALA A 224 4.60 19.35 5.77
N LEU A 225 5.36 18.29 6.11
CA LEU A 225 5.72 17.26 5.14
C LEU A 225 4.47 16.47 4.68
N ALA A 226 3.58 16.13 5.60
CA ALA A 226 2.33 15.46 5.25
C ALA A 226 1.50 16.28 4.24
N LYS A 227 1.36 17.59 4.46
CA LYS A 227 0.67 18.51 3.55
C LYS A 227 1.35 18.58 2.19
N ARG A 228 2.68 18.69 2.15
CA ARG A 228 3.48 18.71 0.91
C ARG A 228 3.22 17.45 0.09
N VAL A 229 3.36 16.26 0.70
CA VAL A 229 3.17 14.97 0.01
C VAL A 229 1.73 14.82 -0.45
N GLU A 230 0.76 15.20 0.37
CA GLU A 230 -0.66 15.21 -0.01
C GLU A 230 -0.92 16.07 -1.24
N THR A 231 -0.39 17.30 -1.25
CA THR A 231 -0.52 18.22 -2.38
C THR A 231 0.05 17.59 -3.66
N GLY A 232 1.24 16.98 -3.55
CA GLY A 232 1.87 16.30 -4.68
C GLY A 232 1.04 15.14 -5.22
N ILE A 233 0.53 14.26 -4.35
CA ILE A 233 -0.31 13.14 -4.78
C ILE A 233 -1.62 13.63 -5.41
N ARG A 234 -2.22 14.69 -4.88
CA ARG A 234 -3.43 15.29 -5.49
C ARG A 234 -3.14 15.84 -6.90
N LYS A 235 -1.99 16.47 -7.12
CA LYS A 235 -1.55 16.88 -8.46
C LYS A 235 -1.35 15.68 -9.38
N MET A 236 -0.68 14.62 -8.89
CA MET A 236 -0.49 13.36 -9.65
C MET A 236 -1.82 12.69 -10.04
N ARG A 237 -2.81 12.73 -9.16
CA ARG A 237 -4.16 12.22 -9.48
C ARG A 237 -4.85 13.06 -10.54
N LYS A 238 -4.66 14.38 -10.51
CA LYS A 238 -5.25 15.30 -11.48
C LYS A 238 -4.66 15.14 -12.89
N ASP A 239 -3.35 14.94 -13.00
CA ASP A 239 -2.65 14.82 -14.28
C ASP A 239 -2.46 13.36 -14.77
N GLY A 240 -2.96 12.38 -14.03
CA GLY A 240 -2.91 10.96 -14.38
C GLY A 240 -1.59 10.24 -14.06
N SER A 241 -0.55 10.94 -13.60
CA SER A 241 0.75 10.31 -13.31
C SER A 241 0.67 9.30 -12.15
N PHE A 242 -0.27 9.47 -11.20
CA PHE A 242 -0.52 8.49 -10.15
C PHE A 242 -1.01 7.14 -10.73
N ASP A 243 -1.98 7.20 -11.64
CA ASP A 243 -2.52 6.00 -12.29
C ASP A 243 -1.49 5.36 -13.24
N ALA A 244 -0.66 6.17 -13.90
CA ALA A 244 0.42 5.67 -14.73
C ALA A 244 1.44 4.85 -13.92
N ILE A 245 1.87 5.34 -12.75
CA ILE A 245 2.76 4.59 -11.85
C ILE A 245 2.06 3.33 -11.34
N PHE A 246 0.81 3.42 -10.88
CA PHE A 246 0.04 2.26 -10.47
C PHE A 246 0.00 1.17 -11.55
N MET A 247 -0.30 1.54 -12.79
CA MET A 247 -0.35 0.59 -13.90
C MET A 247 1.02 0.06 -14.30
N LYS A 248 2.07 0.87 -14.24
CA LYS A 248 3.46 0.44 -14.49
C LYS A 248 3.84 -0.78 -13.64
N TYR A 249 3.50 -0.76 -12.37
CA TYR A 249 3.89 -1.82 -11.43
C TYR A 249 2.88 -2.97 -11.33
N ASN A 250 1.61 -2.74 -11.63
CA ASN A 250 0.56 -3.73 -11.33
C ASN A 250 -0.13 -4.33 -12.56
N ARG A 251 -0.01 -3.73 -13.76
CA ARG A 251 -0.74 -4.17 -14.97
C ARG A 251 -0.54 -5.65 -15.27
N ALA A 252 0.70 -6.13 -15.26
CA ALA A 252 1.00 -7.52 -15.59
C ALA A 252 0.32 -8.51 -14.63
N SER A 253 0.35 -8.20 -13.33
CA SER A 253 -0.29 -9.02 -12.29
C SER A 253 -1.82 -8.98 -12.38
N ILE A 254 -2.39 -7.81 -12.64
CA ILE A 254 -3.83 -7.63 -12.82
C ILE A 254 -4.33 -8.45 -14.02
N MET A 255 -3.62 -8.38 -15.15
CA MET A 255 -3.97 -9.15 -16.35
C MET A 255 -3.89 -10.66 -16.10
N LYS A 256 -2.82 -11.12 -15.44
CA LYS A 256 -2.67 -12.53 -15.08
C LYS A 256 -3.73 -13.02 -14.09
N ALA A 257 -4.17 -12.14 -13.19
CA ALA A 257 -5.17 -12.49 -12.18
C ALA A 257 -6.54 -12.78 -12.77
N ASN A 258 -6.84 -12.26 -13.97
CA ASN A 258 -8.11 -12.49 -14.66
C ASN A 258 -9.34 -12.25 -13.77
N LEU A 259 -9.35 -11.12 -13.08
CA LEU A 259 -10.30 -10.83 -11.99
C LEU A 259 -11.77 -10.85 -12.43
N LYS A 260 -12.03 -10.49 -13.70
CA LYS A 260 -13.41 -10.47 -14.26
C LYS A 260 -14.08 -11.85 -14.27
N ASN A 261 -13.28 -12.91 -14.38
CA ASN A 261 -13.77 -14.28 -14.50
C ASN A 261 -13.72 -15.06 -13.18
N ARG A 262 -13.37 -14.39 -12.08
CA ARG A 262 -13.33 -15.00 -10.76
C ARG A 262 -14.59 -14.71 -9.95
N ARG A 263 -15.04 -15.71 -9.23
CA ARG A 263 -16.07 -15.55 -8.20
C ARG A 263 -15.48 -14.81 -7.01
N ILE A 264 -16.04 -13.65 -6.69
CA ILE A 264 -15.55 -12.79 -5.63
C ILE A 264 -16.33 -13.08 -4.33
N ILE A 265 -15.62 -13.47 -3.28
CA ILE A 265 -16.15 -13.51 -1.91
C ILE A 265 -15.61 -12.28 -1.18
N ARG A 266 -16.51 -11.38 -0.80
CA ARG A 266 -16.16 -10.17 -0.04
C ARG A 266 -16.25 -10.46 1.44
N ILE A 267 -15.21 -10.06 2.18
CA ILE A 267 -15.17 -10.14 3.63
C ILE A 267 -14.85 -8.77 4.22
N GLU A 268 -15.20 -8.58 5.46
CA GLU A 268 -14.98 -7.29 6.16
C GLU A 268 -13.55 -7.19 6.70
N ASN A 269 -13.04 -5.98 6.75
CA ASN A 269 -11.81 -5.67 7.49
C ASN A 269 -12.15 -4.80 8.71
N PRO A 270 -12.32 -5.39 9.89
CA PRO A 270 -12.75 -4.68 11.09
C PRO A 270 -11.66 -3.78 11.69
N ALA A 271 -10.41 -3.92 11.24
CA ALA A 271 -9.30 -3.09 11.70
C ALA A 271 -9.27 -1.70 11.03
N LEU A 272 -10.16 -1.45 10.05
CA LEU A 272 -10.19 -0.16 9.35
C LEU A 272 -10.82 0.94 10.20
N PRO A 273 -10.19 2.12 10.27
CA PRO A 273 -10.83 3.32 10.80
C PRO A 273 -12.12 3.67 10.05
N LYS A 274 -13.08 4.24 10.76
CA LYS A 274 -14.35 4.71 10.16
C LYS A 274 -14.14 5.77 9.07
N GLU A 275 -13.06 6.54 9.19
CA GLU A 275 -12.67 7.59 8.26
C GLU A 275 -11.95 7.05 7.00
N THR A 276 -11.76 5.74 6.88
CA THR A 276 -11.23 5.15 5.65
C THR A 276 -12.14 5.51 4.47
N PRO A 277 -11.61 6.11 3.38
CA PRO A 277 -12.43 6.68 2.31
C PRO A 277 -12.99 5.58 1.37
N LEU A 278 -13.74 4.62 1.92
CA LEU A 278 -14.32 3.50 1.16
C LEU A 278 -15.36 3.95 0.14
N ALA A 279 -16.04 5.06 0.41
CA ALA A 279 -17.10 5.62 -0.47
C ALA A 279 -16.53 6.35 -1.70
N ASP A 280 -15.28 6.82 -1.66
CA ASP A 280 -14.66 7.47 -2.81
C ASP A 280 -14.10 6.43 -3.81
N ALA A 281 -14.93 5.98 -4.73
CA ALA A 281 -14.56 4.98 -5.72
C ALA A 281 -13.34 5.36 -6.58
N SER A 282 -13.02 6.66 -6.73
CA SER A 282 -11.87 7.14 -7.49
C SER A 282 -10.53 6.77 -6.87
N LEU A 283 -10.53 6.44 -5.57
CA LEU A 283 -9.34 6.04 -4.81
C LEU A 283 -9.02 4.54 -4.95
N TRP A 284 -9.97 3.75 -5.44
CA TRP A 284 -9.87 2.29 -5.41
C TRP A 284 -9.77 1.71 -6.82
N PHE A 285 -9.00 0.64 -6.93
CA PHE A 285 -8.96 -0.14 -8.16
C PHE A 285 -10.30 -0.84 -8.37
N ASN A 286 -10.86 -0.70 -9.58
CA ASN A 286 -12.06 -1.40 -9.99
C ASN A 286 -11.74 -2.32 -11.17
N PRO A 287 -11.78 -3.65 -10.99
CA PRO A 287 -11.52 -4.59 -12.08
C PRO A 287 -12.43 -4.44 -13.29
N ALA A 288 -13.65 -3.93 -13.10
CA ALA A 288 -14.62 -3.77 -14.18
C ALA A 288 -14.25 -2.65 -15.17
N THR A 289 -13.45 -1.67 -14.74
CA THR A 289 -13.04 -0.53 -15.58
C THR A 289 -11.81 -0.81 -16.44
N MET A 290 -11.15 -1.96 -16.26
CA MET A 290 -10.01 -2.33 -17.11
C MET A 290 -10.49 -2.79 -18.50
N LYS A 291 -10.01 -2.08 -19.49
CA LYS A 291 -10.13 -2.46 -20.92
C LYS A 291 -8.99 -3.38 -21.33
#